data_2860ade843948d21bfbc11e71e1ee049
#
_entry.id   2860ade843948d21bfbc11e71e1ee049
#
_cell.length_a   1.000
_cell.length_b   1.000
_cell.length_c   1.000
_cell.angle_alpha   90.00
_cell.angle_beta   90.00
_cell.angle_gamma   90.00
#
_symmetry.space_group_name_H-M   'P 1'
#
loop_
_entity.id
_entity.type
_entity.pdbx_description
1 polymer ?
#
loop_
_entity_poly.entity_id
_entity_poly.type
_entity_poly.pdbx_seq_one_letter_code
_entity_poly.pdbx_strand_id
1 'polypeptide(L)'
;MFENLSERLDRSFKLLKGEGKITEINVAETLKDVRKALLDADVNYKVAKSFTDTVKEKALGQNVLTSVKPSQLMVKIVHDELASLMGGTAVDVNLQGNPAIILMSGLQGSGKTTFTGKLASLLKTKKNKKPLLAACDVYRPAAIEQLRVVGEQVGVPVYMELENKNPVEIAMNAIREARAKGNDVVIVDTAGRLAIDEQMMNEIAAIKSAIQPDETLFVVDAMTGQDVVNTAREFNERLNFDGVVLTKLDGDTRGGAALSIRTVVDKPIKFVGTGEKMDALDIFHPERMADRILGMGDIVSLVERAQEQYDEEEAKRLQKKIAKNQFDFNDFISQIQQIKKMGNLKELASMIPGVGKALKDVDIDDNAFKSIEAIIYSMTPDERSNPAILNGSRRQRIAKGSGTSIQEVNKLIKQFDETRKMMRMLTSAKSGKMKLPSMKPSFRR
;
A
#
# COMPACT_ATOMS: atom_id res chain seq x y z
N MET A 1 -0.99 -1.07 -9.07
CA MET A 1 0.45 -1.07 -8.73
C MET A 1 1.16 -2.13 -9.56
N PHE A 2 2.15 -1.79 -10.36
CA PHE A 2 2.96 -2.69 -11.21
C PHE A 2 2.23 -3.55 -12.27
N GLU A 3 0.98 -3.28 -12.59
CA GLU A 3 0.16 -4.16 -13.43
C GLU A 3 0.78 -4.39 -14.83
N ASN A 4 1.24 -3.32 -15.46
CA ASN A 4 1.87 -3.41 -16.79
C ASN A 4 3.17 -4.22 -16.76
N LEU A 5 4.01 -4.00 -15.76
CA LEU A 5 5.27 -4.73 -15.60
C LEU A 5 5.02 -6.20 -15.32
N SER A 6 4.11 -6.52 -14.39
CA SER A 6 3.74 -7.90 -14.03
C SER A 6 3.23 -8.70 -15.23
N GLU A 7 2.38 -8.10 -16.07
CA GLU A 7 1.85 -8.79 -17.26
C GLU A 7 2.91 -9.11 -18.28
N ARG A 8 3.82 -8.17 -18.52
CA ARG A 8 4.91 -8.35 -19.47
C ARG A 8 5.90 -9.40 -19.00
N LEU A 9 6.27 -9.38 -17.71
CA LEU A 9 7.13 -10.40 -17.11
C LEU A 9 6.47 -11.79 -17.16
N ASP A 10 5.19 -11.89 -16.84
CA ASP A 10 4.45 -13.16 -16.93
C ASP A 10 4.42 -13.72 -18.34
N ARG A 11 4.28 -12.87 -19.37
CA ARG A 11 4.36 -13.27 -20.78
C ARG A 11 5.75 -13.79 -21.13
N SER A 12 6.82 -13.08 -20.73
CA SER A 12 8.20 -13.49 -21.00
C SER A 12 8.53 -14.84 -20.37
N PHE A 13 8.04 -15.11 -19.14
CA PHE A 13 8.25 -16.41 -18.48
C PHE A 13 7.38 -17.55 -19.05
N LYS A 14 6.24 -17.23 -19.68
CA LYS A 14 5.42 -18.24 -20.35
C LYS A 14 6.11 -18.85 -21.57
N LEU A 15 7.01 -18.12 -22.23
CA LEU A 15 7.82 -18.63 -23.34
C LEU A 15 8.75 -19.75 -22.89
N LEU A 16 9.21 -19.75 -21.63
CA LEU A 16 10.00 -20.82 -21.04
C LEU A 16 9.17 -22.04 -20.57
N LYS A 17 7.84 -21.94 -20.58
CA LYS A 17 6.95 -23.06 -20.24
C LYS A 17 6.89 -24.04 -21.41
N GLY A 18 7.64 -25.08 -21.35
CA GLY A 18 7.72 -26.10 -22.37
C GLY A 18 9.16 -26.52 -22.72
N GLU A 19 10.11 -25.66 -22.33
CA GLU A 19 11.53 -25.94 -22.47
C GLU A 19 11.99 -26.93 -21.39
N GLY A 20 12.63 -28.00 -21.80
CA GLY A 20 13.14 -29.04 -20.91
C GLY A 20 14.45 -28.67 -20.22
N LYS A 21 15.17 -27.66 -20.73
CA LYS A 21 16.48 -27.22 -20.21
C LYS A 21 16.65 -25.71 -20.37
N ILE A 22 17.41 -25.10 -19.44
CA ILE A 22 17.91 -23.75 -19.59
C ILE A 22 19.07 -23.78 -20.59
N THR A 23 18.92 -23.08 -21.70
CA THR A 23 19.97 -22.88 -22.71
C THR A 23 20.34 -21.41 -22.77
N GLU A 24 21.55 -21.09 -23.23
CA GLU A 24 21.97 -19.70 -23.38
C GLU A 24 21.05 -18.91 -24.32
N ILE A 25 20.52 -19.57 -25.35
CA ILE A 25 19.64 -18.96 -26.36
C ILE A 25 18.28 -18.56 -25.72
N ASN A 26 17.60 -19.51 -25.04
CA ASN A 26 16.28 -19.22 -24.49
C ASN A 26 16.36 -18.27 -23.27
N VAL A 27 17.44 -18.29 -22.53
CA VAL A 27 17.72 -17.28 -21.49
C VAL A 27 17.91 -15.90 -22.11
N ALA A 28 18.71 -15.78 -23.18
CA ALA A 28 18.99 -14.50 -23.83
C ALA A 28 17.71 -13.86 -24.41
N GLU A 29 16.85 -14.67 -25.05
CA GLU A 29 15.57 -14.20 -25.58
C GLU A 29 14.63 -13.71 -24.45
N THR A 30 14.46 -14.52 -23.41
CA THR A 30 13.62 -14.15 -22.24
C THR A 30 14.13 -12.86 -21.58
N LEU A 31 15.45 -12.73 -21.38
CA LEU A 31 16.03 -11.55 -20.76
C LEU A 31 15.96 -10.30 -21.64
N LYS A 32 15.94 -10.45 -22.97
CA LYS A 32 15.66 -9.34 -23.88
C LYS A 32 14.25 -8.78 -23.65
N ASP A 33 13.26 -9.66 -23.51
CA ASP A 33 11.88 -9.27 -23.24
C ASP A 33 11.71 -8.70 -21.82
N VAL A 34 12.39 -9.28 -20.83
CA VAL A 34 12.44 -8.74 -19.44
C VAL A 34 13.04 -7.33 -19.43
N ARG A 35 14.17 -7.13 -20.14
CA ARG A 35 14.79 -5.78 -20.26
C ARG A 35 13.84 -4.79 -20.89
N LYS A 36 13.16 -5.17 -21.96
CA LYS A 36 12.15 -4.34 -22.60
C LYS A 36 11.00 -4.01 -21.66
N ALA A 37 10.51 -4.98 -20.91
CA ALA A 37 9.45 -4.77 -19.92
C ALA A 37 9.87 -3.76 -18.82
N LEU A 38 11.12 -3.85 -18.34
CA LEU A 38 11.67 -2.90 -17.36
C LEU A 38 11.80 -1.49 -17.95
N LEU A 39 12.26 -1.34 -19.18
CA LEU A 39 12.37 -0.04 -19.86
C LEU A 39 10.99 0.59 -20.11
N ASP A 40 10.02 -0.20 -20.54
CA ASP A 40 8.63 0.24 -20.74
C ASP A 40 7.94 0.60 -19.39
N ALA A 41 8.47 0.11 -18.27
CA ALA A 41 8.09 0.47 -16.91
C ALA A 41 8.87 1.68 -16.36
N ASP A 42 9.57 2.44 -17.20
CA ASP A 42 10.39 3.61 -16.83
C ASP A 42 11.58 3.28 -15.90
N VAL A 43 12.08 2.05 -15.90
CA VAL A 43 13.32 1.71 -15.19
C VAL A 43 14.51 2.32 -15.94
N ASN A 44 15.47 2.88 -15.20
CA ASN A 44 16.69 3.44 -15.78
C ASN A 44 17.44 2.40 -16.62
N TYR A 45 17.90 2.76 -17.81
CA TYR A 45 18.55 1.85 -18.74
C TYR A 45 19.75 1.11 -18.14
N LYS A 46 20.62 1.82 -17.40
CA LYS A 46 21.80 1.20 -16.76
C LYS A 46 21.38 0.15 -15.73
N VAL A 47 20.32 0.45 -14.96
CA VAL A 47 19.75 -0.45 -13.96
C VAL A 47 19.16 -1.69 -14.64
N ALA A 48 18.32 -1.51 -15.67
CA ALA A 48 17.71 -2.60 -16.42
C ALA A 48 18.75 -3.50 -17.11
N LYS A 49 19.83 -2.91 -17.66
CA LYS A 49 20.94 -3.65 -18.24
C LYS A 49 21.68 -4.47 -17.21
N SER A 50 22.16 -3.85 -16.13
CA SER A 50 22.89 -4.53 -15.03
C SER A 50 22.06 -5.68 -14.45
N PHE A 51 20.78 -5.44 -14.18
CA PHE A 51 19.84 -6.45 -13.71
C PHE A 51 19.79 -7.67 -14.62
N THR A 52 19.56 -7.47 -15.93
CA THR A 52 19.46 -8.59 -16.88
C THR A 52 20.79 -9.31 -17.07
N ASP A 53 21.92 -8.62 -16.99
CA ASP A 53 23.25 -9.22 -17.10
C ASP A 53 23.53 -10.10 -15.86
N THR A 54 23.21 -9.65 -14.65
CA THR A 54 23.31 -10.43 -13.39
C THR A 54 22.39 -11.65 -13.41
N VAL A 55 21.14 -11.50 -13.85
CA VAL A 55 20.21 -12.63 -13.98
C VAL A 55 20.73 -13.66 -14.98
N LYS A 56 21.33 -13.22 -16.11
CA LYS A 56 21.97 -14.12 -17.08
C LYS A 56 23.07 -14.94 -16.45
N GLU A 57 24.00 -14.32 -15.75
CA GLU A 57 25.11 -14.98 -15.07
C GLU A 57 24.62 -16.01 -14.04
N LYS A 58 23.65 -15.64 -13.21
CA LYS A 58 23.04 -16.54 -12.21
C LYS A 58 22.31 -17.71 -12.86
N ALA A 59 21.59 -17.49 -13.96
CA ALA A 59 20.86 -18.53 -14.66
C ALA A 59 21.78 -19.55 -15.35
N LEU A 60 22.88 -19.11 -15.94
CA LEU A 60 23.84 -19.96 -16.63
C LEU A 60 24.83 -20.66 -15.68
N GLY A 61 25.11 -20.04 -14.50
CA GLY A 61 26.03 -20.59 -13.48
C GLY A 61 25.42 -21.65 -12.57
N GLN A 62 24.11 -21.85 -12.58
CA GLN A 62 23.46 -22.85 -11.75
C GLN A 62 23.30 -24.18 -12.48
N ASN A 63 23.83 -25.27 -11.90
CA ASN A 63 23.45 -26.62 -12.28
C ASN A 63 21.95 -26.80 -11.97
N VAL A 64 21.12 -26.88 -13.01
CA VAL A 64 19.68 -27.12 -12.84
C VAL A 64 19.51 -28.44 -12.12
N LEU A 65 19.09 -28.38 -10.85
CA LEU A 65 18.66 -29.58 -10.15
C LEU A 65 17.55 -30.23 -10.96
N THR A 66 17.68 -31.50 -11.28
CA THR A 66 16.78 -32.29 -12.15
C THR A 66 15.30 -32.27 -11.68
N SER A 67 15.04 -31.78 -10.47
CA SER A 67 13.71 -31.72 -9.83
C SER A 67 12.95 -30.40 -10.05
N VAL A 68 13.60 -29.33 -10.54
CA VAL A 68 12.97 -27.99 -10.69
C VAL A 68 12.80 -27.66 -12.17
N LYS A 69 11.60 -27.19 -12.57
CA LYS A 69 11.37 -26.76 -13.95
C LYS A 69 12.17 -25.51 -14.27
N PRO A 70 12.78 -25.40 -15.47
CA PRO A 70 13.58 -24.25 -15.88
C PRO A 70 12.87 -22.89 -15.68
N SER A 71 11.58 -22.82 -16.00
CA SER A 71 10.77 -21.61 -15.81
C SER A 71 10.63 -21.22 -14.34
N GLN A 72 10.55 -22.18 -13.41
CA GLN A 72 10.44 -21.89 -11.97
C GLN A 72 11.77 -21.38 -11.41
N LEU A 73 12.91 -21.95 -11.86
CA LEU A 73 14.22 -21.48 -11.48
C LEU A 73 14.46 -20.05 -11.98
N MET A 74 14.09 -19.74 -13.23
CA MET A 74 14.22 -18.39 -13.77
C MET A 74 13.37 -17.37 -12.98
N VAL A 75 12.12 -17.71 -12.66
CA VAL A 75 11.25 -16.84 -11.84
C VAL A 75 11.88 -16.59 -10.46
N LYS A 76 12.47 -17.63 -9.83
CA LYS A 76 13.16 -17.47 -8.55
C LYS A 76 14.37 -16.55 -8.67
N ILE A 77 15.23 -16.74 -9.67
CA ILE A 77 16.42 -15.89 -9.89
C ILE A 77 15.99 -14.42 -10.11
N VAL A 78 14.97 -14.19 -10.92
CA VAL A 78 14.45 -12.85 -11.17
C VAL A 78 13.83 -12.24 -9.90
N HIS A 79 13.10 -13.03 -9.10
CA HIS A 79 12.56 -12.59 -7.81
C HIS A 79 13.66 -12.13 -6.87
N ASP A 80 14.66 -12.99 -6.66
CA ASP A 80 15.76 -12.72 -5.73
C ASP A 80 16.58 -11.49 -6.17
N GLU A 81 16.76 -11.31 -7.48
CA GLU A 81 17.46 -10.16 -8.04
C GLU A 81 16.62 -8.87 -7.95
N LEU A 82 15.29 -8.94 -8.15
CA LEU A 82 14.40 -7.80 -7.93
C LEU A 82 14.42 -7.37 -6.46
N ALA A 83 14.33 -8.32 -5.53
CA ALA A 83 14.42 -8.04 -4.11
C ALA A 83 15.77 -7.40 -3.73
N SER A 84 16.87 -7.95 -4.25
CA SER A 84 18.22 -7.42 -4.05
C SER A 84 18.37 -5.99 -4.60
N LEU A 85 17.87 -5.74 -5.82
CA LEU A 85 17.90 -4.44 -6.47
C LEU A 85 17.17 -3.37 -5.63
N MET A 86 16.09 -3.75 -4.97
CA MET A 86 15.31 -2.88 -4.08
C MET A 86 15.87 -2.78 -2.65
N GLY A 87 16.95 -3.48 -2.31
CA GLY A 87 17.65 -3.37 -1.04
C GLY A 87 17.64 -4.62 -0.15
N GLY A 88 17.03 -5.73 -0.62
CA GLY A 88 17.02 -7.03 0.05
C GLY A 88 16.10 -7.08 1.27
N THR A 89 16.34 -6.27 2.30
CA THR A 89 15.59 -6.26 3.56
C THR A 89 14.93 -4.91 3.82
N ALA A 90 13.83 -4.92 4.57
CA ALA A 90 13.19 -3.70 5.04
C ALA A 90 14.08 -2.95 6.04
N VAL A 91 14.10 -1.62 5.93
CA VAL A 91 14.85 -0.74 6.82
C VAL A 91 13.88 0.22 7.51
N ASP A 92 13.86 0.19 8.83
CA ASP A 92 12.99 1.07 9.63
C ASP A 92 13.57 2.49 9.78
N VAL A 93 12.74 3.41 10.25
CA VAL A 93 13.14 4.78 10.59
C VAL A 93 13.97 4.79 11.87
N ASN A 94 15.01 5.64 11.92
CA ASN A 94 15.83 5.82 13.11
C ASN A 94 15.10 6.70 14.14
N LEU A 95 14.87 6.17 15.34
CA LEU A 95 14.15 6.81 16.44
C LEU A 95 14.98 6.82 17.74
N GLN A 96 16.31 6.90 17.62
CA GLN A 96 17.20 6.81 18.79
C GLN A 96 17.36 8.13 19.55
N GLY A 97 17.05 9.28 18.93
CA GLY A 97 17.10 10.59 19.59
C GLY A 97 16.04 10.77 20.70
N ASN A 98 16.24 11.77 21.55
CA ASN A 98 15.27 12.14 22.61
C ASN A 98 15.09 13.69 22.68
N PRO A 99 14.09 14.27 21.97
CA PRO A 99 13.23 13.62 20.97
C PRO A 99 14.03 13.16 19.74
N ALA A 100 13.58 12.09 19.09
CA ALA A 100 14.08 11.71 17.75
C ALA A 100 13.61 12.75 16.74
N ILE A 101 14.51 13.24 15.88
CA ILE A 101 14.24 14.31 14.94
C ILE A 101 14.21 13.74 13.52
N ILE A 102 13.08 13.88 12.84
CA ILE A 102 12.89 13.43 11.46
C ILE A 102 12.71 14.66 10.57
N LEU A 103 13.59 14.84 9.59
CA LEU A 103 13.52 15.93 8.61
C LEU A 103 12.91 15.43 7.30
N MET A 104 11.84 16.08 6.84
CA MET A 104 11.22 15.80 5.54
C MET A 104 11.83 16.69 4.47
N SER A 105 12.21 16.11 3.33
CA SER A 105 12.73 16.82 2.16
C SER A 105 12.07 16.34 0.87
N GLY A 106 12.06 17.14 -0.19
CA GLY A 106 11.51 16.79 -1.50
C GLY A 106 10.80 17.94 -2.20
N LEU A 107 10.41 17.73 -3.46
CA LEU A 107 9.77 18.75 -4.29
C LEU A 107 8.32 19.05 -3.85
N GLN A 108 7.78 20.18 -4.34
CA GLN A 108 6.36 20.50 -4.17
C GLN A 108 5.48 19.44 -4.85
N GLY A 109 4.38 19.08 -4.19
CA GLY A 109 3.46 18.07 -4.71
C GLY A 109 3.92 16.62 -4.52
N SER A 110 5.13 16.38 -3.99
CA SER A 110 5.61 15.02 -3.69
C SER A 110 4.88 14.34 -2.52
N GLY A 111 4.00 15.05 -1.81
CA GLY A 111 3.20 14.49 -0.71
C GLY A 111 3.85 14.58 0.67
N LYS A 112 4.88 15.42 0.89
CA LYS A 112 5.57 15.57 2.20
C LYS A 112 4.61 15.79 3.37
N THR A 113 3.78 16.81 3.31
CA THR A 113 2.86 17.18 4.39
C THR A 113 1.87 16.07 4.71
N THR A 114 1.30 15.43 3.69
CA THR A 114 0.42 14.27 3.87
C THR A 114 1.16 13.07 4.46
N PHE A 115 2.38 12.82 3.98
CA PHE A 115 3.22 11.74 4.50
C PHE A 115 3.64 12.02 5.96
N THR A 116 3.95 13.27 6.31
CA THR A 116 4.24 13.71 7.69
C THR A 116 3.12 13.28 8.63
N GLY A 117 1.85 13.52 8.27
CA GLY A 117 0.70 13.07 9.06
C GLY A 117 0.56 11.56 9.13
N LYS A 118 0.75 10.86 8.01
CA LYS A 118 0.71 9.39 7.97
C LYS A 118 1.79 8.75 8.85
N LEU A 119 3.01 9.28 8.77
CA LEU A 119 4.12 8.81 9.61
C LEU A 119 3.83 9.08 11.10
N ALA A 120 3.32 10.26 11.43
CA ALA A 120 2.93 10.58 12.80
C ALA A 120 1.85 9.63 13.33
N SER A 121 0.85 9.32 12.52
CA SER A 121 -0.19 8.34 12.85
C SER A 121 0.41 6.94 13.10
N LEU A 122 1.28 6.47 12.22
CA LEU A 122 1.97 5.18 12.36
C LEU A 122 2.81 5.13 13.64
N LEU A 123 3.62 6.18 13.90
CA LEU A 123 4.45 6.25 15.09
C LEU A 123 3.63 6.25 16.39
N LYS A 124 2.51 6.98 16.38
CA LYS A 124 1.59 7.03 17.53
C LYS A 124 0.89 5.70 17.77
N THR A 125 0.32 5.10 16.71
CA THR A 125 -0.57 3.93 16.85
C THR A 125 0.20 2.61 16.92
N LYS A 126 1.25 2.45 16.10
CA LYS A 126 1.99 1.18 16.02
C LYS A 126 3.28 1.17 16.85
N LYS A 127 3.90 2.33 17.07
CA LYS A 127 5.18 2.40 17.81
C LYS A 127 5.02 3.05 19.20
N ASN A 128 3.79 3.40 19.58
CA ASN A 128 3.46 4.00 20.87
C ASN A 128 4.31 5.26 21.20
N LYS A 129 4.60 6.08 20.16
CA LYS A 129 5.36 7.32 20.27
C LYS A 129 4.45 8.52 20.46
N LYS A 130 4.99 9.63 20.97
CA LYS A 130 4.32 10.92 21.15
C LYS A 130 4.91 11.96 20.18
N PRO A 131 4.53 11.95 18.89
CA PRO A 131 5.09 12.85 17.91
C PRO A 131 4.58 14.29 18.08
N LEU A 132 5.42 15.25 17.68
CA LEU A 132 5.11 16.65 17.44
C LEU A 132 5.42 16.95 15.97
N LEU A 133 4.52 17.62 15.24
CA LEU A 133 4.78 18.10 13.89
C LEU A 133 5.27 19.53 13.94
N ALA A 134 6.27 19.89 13.12
CA ALA A 134 6.79 21.24 13.01
C ALA A 134 6.53 21.81 11.61
N ALA A 135 5.79 22.93 11.51
CA ALA A 135 5.41 23.59 10.26
C ALA A 135 6.51 24.56 9.79
N CYS A 136 7.45 24.09 8.98
CA CYS A 136 8.56 24.90 8.48
C CYS A 136 8.38 25.34 7.01
N ASP A 137 7.21 25.15 6.36
CA ASP A 137 6.87 25.76 5.07
C ASP A 137 6.34 27.18 5.26
N VAL A 138 7.26 28.12 5.51
CA VAL A 138 6.93 29.53 5.84
C VAL A 138 6.46 30.34 4.63
N TYR A 139 6.65 29.83 3.42
CA TYR A 139 6.34 30.57 2.18
C TYR A 139 4.86 30.42 1.77
N ARG A 140 4.20 29.40 2.26
CA ARG A 140 2.82 29.09 1.90
C ARG A 140 1.95 28.95 3.15
N PRO A 141 1.19 30.01 3.52
CA PRO A 141 0.26 29.95 4.66
C PRO A 141 -0.70 28.75 4.59
N ALA A 142 -1.14 28.39 3.37
CA ALA A 142 -1.99 27.23 3.16
C ALA A 142 -1.30 25.88 3.52
N ALA A 143 0.03 25.79 3.43
CA ALA A 143 0.76 24.58 3.83
C ALA A 143 0.83 24.42 5.34
N ILE A 144 1.00 25.51 6.09
CA ILE A 144 0.94 25.51 7.56
C ILE A 144 -0.45 25.06 8.00
N GLU A 145 -1.50 25.63 7.40
CA GLU A 145 -2.89 25.25 7.70
C GLU A 145 -3.17 23.79 7.31
N GLN A 146 -2.65 23.33 6.19
CA GLN A 146 -2.75 21.93 5.77
C GLN A 146 -2.12 21.00 6.81
N LEU A 147 -0.93 21.31 7.31
CA LEU A 147 -0.28 20.49 8.35
C LEU A 147 -1.09 20.50 9.65
N ARG A 148 -1.70 21.65 10.01
CA ARG A 148 -2.59 21.77 11.18
C ARG A 148 -3.78 20.82 11.08
N VAL A 149 -4.48 20.86 9.92
CA VAL A 149 -5.64 20.00 9.65
C VAL A 149 -5.24 18.52 9.67
N VAL A 150 -4.11 18.18 9.06
CA VAL A 150 -3.58 16.81 9.08
C VAL A 150 -3.24 16.36 10.51
N GLY A 151 -2.61 17.22 11.31
CA GLY A 151 -2.32 16.96 12.72
C GLY A 151 -3.57 16.71 13.55
N GLU A 152 -4.61 17.53 13.36
CA GLU A 152 -5.92 17.33 14.01
C GLU A 152 -6.56 16.01 13.62
N GLN A 153 -6.52 15.66 12.33
CA GLN A 153 -7.10 14.41 11.81
C GLN A 153 -6.47 13.16 12.45
N VAL A 154 -5.17 13.18 12.71
CA VAL A 154 -4.46 12.05 13.35
C VAL A 154 -4.30 12.22 14.88
N GLY A 155 -4.79 13.33 15.42
CA GLY A 155 -4.72 13.65 16.86
C GLY A 155 -3.29 13.83 17.34
N VAL A 156 -2.45 14.53 16.56
CA VAL A 156 -1.04 14.84 16.86
C VAL A 156 -0.87 16.36 16.91
N PRO A 157 -0.20 16.91 17.94
CA PRO A 157 0.01 18.34 18.05
C PRO A 157 0.92 18.87 16.93
N VAL A 158 0.66 20.10 16.50
CA VAL A 158 1.44 20.83 15.50
C VAL A 158 2.04 22.08 16.13
N TYR A 159 3.34 22.25 15.99
CA TYR A 159 4.04 23.48 16.34
C TYR A 159 4.12 24.39 15.11
N MET A 160 3.71 25.63 15.27
CA MET A 160 3.70 26.64 14.20
C MET A 160 3.92 28.04 14.76
N GLU A 161 4.62 28.86 13.99
CA GLU A 161 4.86 30.29 14.27
C GLU A 161 4.48 31.11 13.03
N LEU A 162 3.30 31.70 13.02
CA LEU A 162 2.75 32.37 11.83
C LEU A 162 3.52 33.61 11.41
N GLU A 163 4.07 34.34 12.38
CA GLU A 163 4.81 35.58 12.15
C GLU A 163 6.29 35.34 11.84
N ASN A 164 6.83 34.19 12.24
CA ASN A 164 8.24 33.87 12.03
C ASN A 164 8.44 33.35 10.60
N LYS A 165 9.37 33.96 9.87
CA LYS A 165 9.73 33.57 8.49
C LYS A 165 11.06 32.83 8.42
N ASN A 166 11.64 32.46 9.55
CA ASN A 166 12.89 31.70 9.62
C ASN A 166 12.62 30.23 9.92
N PRO A 167 12.64 29.34 8.92
CA PRO A 167 12.30 27.93 9.13
C PRO A 167 13.31 27.19 10.03
N VAL A 168 14.56 27.65 10.06
CA VAL A 168 15.60 27.08 10.96
C VAL A 168 15.23 27.36 12.41
N GLU A 169 14.84 28.58 12.73
CA GLU A 169 14.45 28.98 14.09
C GLU A 169 13.16 28.25 14.53
N ILE A 170 12.16 28.15 13.66
CA ILE A 170 10.92 27.40 13.93
C ILE A 170 11.23 25.93 14.26
N ALA A 171 12.10 25.29 13.47
CA ALA A 171 12.48 23.89 13.72
C ALA A 171 13.18 23.73 15.08
N MET A 172 14.10 24.62 15.42
CA MET A 172 14.78 24.61 16.73
C MET A 172 13.82 24.85 17.89
N ASN A 173 12.86 25.76 17.71
CA ASN A 173 11.84 26.06 18.72
C ASN A 173 10.89 24.89 18.92
N ALA A 174 10.48 24.22 17.83
CA ALA A 174 9.67 23.00 17.87
C ALA A 174 10.36 21.89 18.68
N ILE A 175 11.68 21.71 18.53
CA ILE A 175 12.45 20.71 19.29
C ILE A 175 12.51 21.10 20.78
N ARG A 176 12.67 22.39 21.09
CA ARG A 176 12.62 22.87 22.48
C ARG A 176 11.25 22.63 23.12
N GLU A 177 10.20 22.92 22.38
CA GLU A 177 8.81 22.67 22.78
C GLU A 177 8.54 21.17 23.03
N ALA A 178 9.01 20.31 22.12
CA ALA A 178 8.89 18.87 22.24
C ALA A 178 9.53 18.35 23.52
N ARG A 179 10.75 18.83 23.85
CA ARG A 179 11.44 18.48 25.11
C ARG A 179 10.67 18.95 26.33
N ALA A 180 10.12 20.17 26.30
CA ALA A 180 9.35 20.75 27.42
C ALA A 180 8.03 19.97 27.63
N LYS A 181 7.37 19.50 26.56
CA LYS A 181 6.08 18.79 26.64
C LYS A 181 6.21 17.26 26.75
N GLY A 182 7.43 16.73 26.69
CA GLY A 182 7.67 15.28 26.75
C GLY A 182 7.23 14.54 25.50
N ASN A 183 7.30 15.20 24.33
CA ASN A 183 7.21 14.53 23.03
C ASN A 183 8.53 13.81 22.76
N ASP A 184 8.46 12.61 22.23
CA ASP A 184 9.62 11.76 21.98
C ASP A 184 10.05 11.70 20.49
N VAL A 185 9.25 12.28 19.60
CA VAL A 185 9.58 12.44 18.18
C VAL A 185 9.17 13.83 17.70
N VAL A 186 10.01 14.47 16.89
CA VAL A 186 9.68 15.69 16.13
C VAL A 186 9.79 15.41 14.66
N ILE A 187 8.73 15.69 13.89
CA ILE A 187 8.73 15.56 12.43
C ILE A 187 8.68 16.96 11.84
N VAL A 188 9.74 17.35 11.14
CA VAL A 188 9.91 18.69 10.57
C VAL A 188 9.46 18.64 9.11
N ASP A 189 8.30 19.26 8.80
CA ASP A 189 7.77 19.41 7.44
C ASP A 189 8.31 20.68 6.81
N THR A 190 9.10 20.53 5.73
CA THR A 190 9.77 21.66 5.06
C THR A 190 9.05 22.10 3.80
N ALA A 191 9.36 23.32 3.36
CA ALA A 191 8.92 23.81 2.07
C ALA A 191 9.37 22.89 0.92
N GLY A 192 8.57 22.83 -0.14
CA GLY A 192 8.96 22.26 -1.43
C GLY A 192 8.74 23.28 -2.52
N ARG A 193 9.61 23.30 -3.52
CA ARG A 193 9.45 24.07 -4.74
C ARG A 193 9.18 23.17 -5.94
N LEU A 194 8.70 23.75 -7.04
CA LEU A 194 8.36 23.00 -8.26
C LEU A 194 9.59 22.40 -8.95
N ALA A 195 10.74 23.02 -8.78
CA ALA A 195 12.01 22.57 -9.30
C ALA A 195 13.11 22.73 -8.23
N ILE A 196 14.20 22.01 -8.40
CA ILE A 196 15.38 22.16 -7.55
C ILE A 196 16.03 23.51 -7.86
N ASP A 197 16.20 24.31 -6.84
CA ASP A 197 16.96 25.57 -6.90
C ASP A 197 17.93 25.67 -5.72
N GLU A 198 18.96 26.48 -5.88
CA GLU A 198 20.01 26.63 -4.86
C GLU A 198 19.46 27.19 -3.54
N GLN A 199 18.50 28.10 -3.61
CA GLN A 199 17.92 28.72 -2.39
C GLN A 199 17.21 27.68 -1.53
N MET A 200 16.38 26.83 -2.15
CA MET A 200 15.68 25.73 -1.44
C MET A 200 16.69 24.74 -0.84
N MET A 201 17.69 24.34 -1.61
CA MET A 201 18.68 23.36 -1.14
C MET A 201 19.51 23.90 0.02
N ASN A 202 19.91 25.18 -0.05
CA ASN A 202 20.63 25.84 1.03
C ASN A 202 19.76 25.99 2.29
N GLU A 203 18.48 26.28 2.14
CA GLU A 203 17.54 26.36 3.27
C GLU A 203 17.39 25.01 3.98
N ILE A 204 17.11 23.93 3.23
CA ILE A 204 16.97 22.60 3.81
C ILE A 204 18.30 22.15 4.45
N ALA A 205 19.43 22.44 3.81
CA ALA A 205 20.75 22.15 4.36
C ALA A 205 21.02 22.94 5.66
N ALA A 206 20.59 24.20 5.74
CA ALA A 206 20.70 25.03 6.94
C ALA A 206 19.82 24.46 8.08
N ILE A 207 18.58 24.08 7.78
CA ILE A 207 17.71 23.39 8.77
C ILE A 207 18.41 22.11 9.25
N LYS A 208 18.85 21.24 8.34
CA LYS A 208 19.52 19.97 8.68
C LYS A 208 20.74 20.20 9.57
N SER A 209 21.58 21.18 9.22
CA SER A 209 22.77 21.52 10.00
C SER A 209 22.43 22.02 11.41
N ALA A 210 21.36 22.81 11.56
CA ALA A 210 20.97 23.36 12.86
C ALA A 210 20.34 22.34 13.80
N ILE A 211 19.48 21.43 13.27
CA ILE A 211 18.72 20.50 14.10
C ILE A 211 19.39 19.14 14.24
N GLN A 212 20.39 18.79 13.43
CA GLN A 212 21.09 17.50 13.43
C GLN A 212 20.11 16.32 13.49
N PRO A 213 19.25 16.10 12.46
CA PRO A 213 18.20 15.11 12.53
C PRO A 213 18.76 13.69 12.65
N ASP A 214 18.08 12.83 13.41
CA ASP A 214 18.36 11.40 13.48
C ASP A 214 18.02 10.68 12.17
N GLU A 215 17.09 11.25 11.41
CA GLU A 215 16.61 10.72 10.14
C GLU A 215 16.26 11.86 9.18
N THR A 216 16.79 11.83 7.95
CA THR A 216 16.39 12.71 6.85
C THR A 216 15.69 11.87 5.79
N LEU A 217 14.42 12.12 5.53
CA LEU A 217 13.63 11.38 4.54
C LEU A 217 13.41 12.21 3.29
N PHE A 218 13.75 11.63 2.15
CA PHE A 218 13.46 12.19 0.83
C PHE A 218 12.12 11.65 0.33
N VAL A 219 11.12 12.53 0.24
CA VAL A 219 9.76 12.20 -0.19
C VAL A 219 9.58 12.51 -1.66
N VAL A 220 9.19 11.52 -2.44
CA VAL A 220 9.08 11.63 -3.88
C VAL A 220 7.81 10.94 -4.41
N ASP A 221 7.23 11.50 -5.46
CA ASP A 221 6.08 10.96 -6.16
C ASP A 221 6.50 9.86 -7.13
N ALA A 222 6.03 8.63 -6.91
CA ALA A 222 6.35 7.47 -7.74
C ALA A 222 5.88 7.63 -9.19
N MET A 223 4.87 8.48 -9.45
CA MET A 223 4.30 8.68 -10.79
C MET A 223 5.18 9.54 -11.71
N THR A 224 6.20 10.23 -11.19
CA THR A 224 7.09 11.12 -11.99
C THR A 224 8.09 10.37 -12.88
N GLY A 225 8.11 9.03 -12.86
CA GLY A 225 8.92 8.22 -13.77
C GLY A 225 10.42 8.40 -13.56
N GLN A 226 11.21 8.55 -14.64
CA GLN A 226 12.67 8.67 -14.57
C GLN A 226 13.18 9.98 -13.95
N ASP A 227 12.38 11.04 -13.93
CA ASP A 227 12.76 12.33 -13.31
C ASP A 227 13.02 12.19 -11.81
N VAL A 228 12.36 11.22 -11.17
CA VAL A 228 12.62 10.82 -9.76
C VAL A 228 14.10 10.54 -9.52
N VAL A 229 14.74 9.83 -10.43
CA VAL A 229 16.12 9.38 -10.29
C VAL A 229 17.11 10.54 -10.28
N ASN A 230 16.90 11.51 -11.19
CA ASN A 230 17.73 12.69 -11.26
C ASN A 230 17.53 13.59 -10.03
N THR A 231 16.27 13.84 -9.68
CA THR A 231 15.90 14.59 -8.47
C THR A 231 16.52 13.96 -7.21
N ALA A 232 16.42 12.64 -7.06
CA ALA A 232 16.96 11.94 -5.91
C ALA A 232 18.48 12.06 -5.81
N ARG A 233 19.18 12.02 -6.95
CA ARG A 233 20.64 12.20 -6.99
C ARG A 233 21.03 13.58 -6.49
N GLU A 234 20.43 14.65 -7.02
CA GLU A 234 20.71 16.02 -6.63
C GLU A 234 20.44 16.27 -5.14
N PHE A 235 19.30 15.78 -4.64
CA PHE A 235 19.01 15.85 -3.21
C PHE A 235 20.01 15.06 -2.37
N ASN A 236 20.43 13.86 -2.82
CA ASN A 236 21.39 13.04 -2.07
C ASN A 236 22.78 13.69 -2.02
N GLU A 237 23.26 14.29 -3.12
CA GLU A 237 24.55 14.98 -3.18
C GLU A 237 24.62 16.16 -2.21
N ARG A 238 23.50 16.90 -2.03
CA ARG A 238 23.45 18.07 -1.16
C ARG A 238 23.09 17.76 0.29
N LEU A 239 22.17 16.84 0.52
CA LEU A 239 21.60 16.56 1.85
C LEU A 239 22.12 15.25 2.44
N ASN A 240 22.64 14.32 1.64
CA ASN A 240 22.95 12.98 2.10
C ASN A 240 21.82 12.42 3.00
N PHE A 241 20.62 12.27 2.43
CA PHE A 241 19.46 11.78 3.17
C PHE A 241 19.62 10.31 3.55
N ASP A 242 18.83 9.84 4.54
CA ASP A 242 18.98 8.50 5.12
C ASP A 242 18.02 7.47 4.53
N GLY A 243 16.93 7.93 3.95
CA GLY A 243 15.94 7.05 3.35
C GLY A 243 15.01 7.75 2.37
N VAL A 244 14.38 6.94 1.53
CA VAL A 244 13.43 7.38 0.51
C VAL A 244 12.01 6.97 0.90
N VAL A 245 11.07 7.85 0.60
CA VAL A 245 9.63 7.60 0.71
C VAL A 245 9.01 7.73 -0.67
N LEU A 246 8.37 6.69 -1.14
CA LEU A 246 7.61 6.69 -2.39
C LEU A 246 6.14 6.96 -2.09
N THR A 247 5.61 8.07 -2.55
CA THR A 247 4.18 8.41 -2.44
C THR A 247 3.44 8.07 -3.72
N LYS A 248 2.11 8.01 -3.65
CA LYS A 248 1.20 7.78 -4.79
C LYS A 248 1.47 6.50 -5.56
N LEU A 249 1.99 5.47 -4.88
CA LEU A 249 2.32 4.20 -5.52
C LEU A 249 1.07 3.44 -5.99
N ASP A 250 -0.10 3.75 -5.43
CA ASP A 250 -1.41 3.26 -5.87
C ASP A 250 -1.79 3.72 -7.28
N GLY A 251 -1.34 4.91 -7.70
CA GLY A 251 -1.48 5.44 -9.06
C GLY A 251 -0.38 4.97 -10.03
N ASP A 252 0.72 4.44 -9.52
CA ASP A 252 1.84 3.98 -10.35
C ASP A 252 1.62 2.55 -10.85
N THR A 253 1.32 2.41 -12.14
CA THR A 253 1.18 1.12 -12.81
C THR A 253 2.50 0.59 -13.37
N ARG A 254 3.56 1.41 -13.41
CA ARG A 254 4.85 1.11 -14.04
C ARG A 254 5.89 0.62 -13.04
N GLY A 255 6.07 1.30 -11.91
CA GLY A 255 6.95 0.89 -10.82
C GLY A 255 8.45 1.16 -11.01
N GLY A 256 8.83 1.86 -12.08
CA GLY A 256 10.23 2.11 -12.42
C GLY A 256 10.99 2.93 -11.39
N ALA A 257 10.30 3.84 -10.70
CA ALA A 257 10.88 4.65 -9.63
C ALA A 257 11.42 3.77 -8.49
N ALA A 258 10.62 2.80 -8.01
CA ALA A 258 11.00 1.90 -6.93
C ALA A 258 12.24 1.05 -7.29
N LEU A 259 12.33 0.60 -8.55
CA LEU A 259 13.44 -0.21 -9.03
C LEU A 259 14.72 0.59 -9.29
N SER A 260 14.61 1.88 -9.64
CA SER A 260 15.75 2.68 -10.07
C SER A 260 16.38 3.50 -8.95
N ILE A 261 15.56 4.05 -8.04
CA ILE A 261 16.01 5.06 -7.08
C ILE A 261 17.09 4.50 -6.12
N ARG A 262 16.86 3.32 -5.58
CA ARG A 262 17.81 2.64 -4.67
C ARG A 262 19.20 2.50 -5.29
N THR A 263 19.24 2.00 -6.52
CA THR A 263 20.51 1.75 -7.23
C THR A 263 21.27 3.04 -7.53
N VAL A 264 20.56 4.16 -7.76
CA VAL A 264 21.19 5.41 -8.16
C VAL A 264 21.71 6.20 -6.97
N VAL A 265 21.01 6.19 -5.83
CA VAL A 265 21.40 7.00 -4.65
C VAL A 265 21.98 6.15 -3.52
N ASP A 266 21.95 4.83 -3.62
CA ASP A 266 22.39 3.88 -2.59
C ASP A 266 21.76 4.15 -1.20
N LYS A 267 20.48 4.54 -1.20
CA LYS A 267 19.71 4.78 0.02
C LYS A 267 18.49 3.88 0.06
N PRO A 268 18.13 3.33 1.24
CA PRO A 268 16.98 2.43 1.35
C PRO A 268 15.67 3.17 1.08
N ILE A 269 14.74 2.48 0.41
CA ILE A 269 13.34 2.89 0.44
C ILE A 269 12.78 2.38 1.77
N LYS A 270 12.22 3.29 2.59
CA LYS A 270 11.71 2.94 3.92
C LYS A 270 10.19 2.82 3.95
N PHE A 271 9.49 3.67 3.21
CA PHE A 271 8.04 3.74 3.23
C PHE A 271 7.45 3.91 1.84
N VAL A 272 6.20 3.43 1.69
CA VAL A 272 5.38 3.64 0.50
C VAL A 272 3.99 4.13 0.89
N GLY A 273 3.53 5.18 0.22
CA GLY A 273 2.15 5.65 0.31
C GLY A 273 1.30 4.90 -0.72
N THR A 274 0.25 4.24 -0.24
CA THR A 274 -0.63 3.35 -1.03
C THR A 274 -2.05 3.89 -1.17
N GLY A 275 -2.25 5.19 -0.99
CA GLY A 275 -3.55 5.84 -1.13
C GLY A 275 -3.62 7.15 -0.38
N GLU A 276 -4.78 7.83 -0.42
CA GLU A 276 -4.97 9.15 0.19
C GLU A 276 -5.25 9.10 1.70
N LYS A 277 -5.81 8.01 2.22
CA LYS A 277 -6.17 7.89 3.64
C LYS A 277 -4.95 7.96 4.56
N MET A 278 -5.13 8.42 5.80
CA MET A 278 -4.03 8.57 6.76
C MET A 278 -3.42 7.24 7.22
N ASP A 279 -4.14 6.15 7.10
CA ASP A 279 -3.68 4.77 7.36
C ASP A 279 -3.03 4.09 6.12
N ALA A 280 -3.13 4.71 4.93
CA ALA A 280 -2.55 4.18 3.70
C ALA A 280 -1.04 4.48 3.62
N LEU A 281 -0.27 3.87 4.51
CA LEU A 281 1.18 3.90 4.61
C LEU A 281 1.69 2.52 4.99
N ASP A 282 2.56 1.97 4.15
CA ASP A 282 3.22 0.69 4.39
C ASP A 282 4.73 0.87 4.54
N ILE A 283 5.36 0.02 5.36
CA ILE A 283 6.82 -0.14 5.37
C ILE A 283 7.21 -0.82 4.06
N PHE A 284 8.29 -0.38 3.45
CA PHE A 284 8.77 -0.97 2.21
C PHE A 284 9.46 -2.30 2.46
N HIS A 285 8.89 -3.38 1.94
CA HIS A 285 9.45 -4.73 2.00
C HIS A 285 9.90 -5.18 0.61
N PRO A 286 11.21 -5.20 0.30
CA PRO A 286 11.72 -5.54 -1.03
C PRO A 286 11.22 -6.89 -1.58
N GLU A 287 11.21 -7.94 -0.76
CA GLU A 287 10.74 -9.27 -1.17
C GLU A 287 9.25 -9.27 -1.53
N ARG A 288 8.38 -8.66 -0.69
CA ARG A 288 6.95 -8.56 -0.97
C ARG A 288 6.67 -7.74 -2.22
N MET A 289 7.51 -6.74 -2.48
CA MET A 289 7.42 -5.92 -3.68
C MET A 289 7.83 -6.73 -4.93
N ALA A 290 8.86 -7.56 -4.84
CA ALA A 290 9.24 -8.50 -5.89
C ALA A 290 8.12 -9.51 -6.18
N ASP A 291 7.46 -10.04 -5.16
CA ASP A 291 6.28 -10.91 -5.29
C ASP A 291 5.14 -10.20 -6.05
N ARG A 292 4.83 -8.96 -5.68
CA ARG A 292 3.80 -8.14 -6.37
C ARG A 292 4.16 -7.91 -7.84
N ILE A 293 5.42 -7.55 -8.13
CA ILE A 293 5.92 -7.33 -9.50
C ILE A 293 5.80 -8.61 -10.35
N LEU A 294 6.04 -9.76 -9.77
CA LEU A 294 5.93 -11.06 -10.46
C LEU A 294 4.50 -11.62 -10.50
N GLY A 295 3.52 -10.90 -9.94
CA GLY A 295 2.12 -11.33 -9.90
C GLY A 295 1.89 -12.55 -9.00
N MET A 296 2.81 -12.79 -8.04
CA MET A 296 2.72 -13.87 -7.05
C MET A 296 1.80 -13.52 -5.86
N GLY A 297 1.34 -12.26 -5.81
CA GLY A 297 0.53 -11.73 -4.73
C GLY A 297 1.37 -11.29 -3.52
N ASP A 298 0.69 -10.88 -2.46
CA ASP A 298 1.31 -10.48 -1.20
C ASP A 298 0.46 -10.95 -0.03
N ILE A 299 0.48 -12.26 0.19
CA ILE A 299 -0.35 -12.91 1.23
C ILE A 299 0.05 -12.41 2.62
N VAL A 300 1.33 -12.11 2.85
CA VAL A 300 1.81 -11.67 4.16
C VAL A 300 1.18 -10.33 4.53
N SER A 301 1.25 -9.32 3.64
CA SER A 301 0.60 -8.03 3.87
C SER A 301 -0.92 -8.16 4.03
N LEU A 302 -1.56 -9.05 3.27
CA LEU A 302 -2.99 -9.31 3.40
C LEU A 302 -3.33 -9.86 4.80
N VAL A 303 -2.55 -10.83 5.30
CA VAL A 303 -2.74 -11.43 6.63
C VAL A 303 -2.44 -10.41 7.72
N GLU A 304 -1.39 -9.61 7.60
CA GLU A 304 -1.07 -8.54 8.56
C GLU A 304 -2.22 -7.52 8.65
N ARG A 305 -2.73 -7.02 7.52
CA ARG A 305 -3.90 -6.11 7.49
C ARG A 305 -5.16 -6.76 8.09
N ALA A 306 -5.37 -8.04 7.80
CA ALA A 306 -6.49 -8.76 8.40
C ALA A 306 -6.34 -8.89 9.92
N GLN A 307 -5.13 -9.17 10.42
CA GLN A 307 -4.85 -9.26 11.86
C GLN A 307 -4.99 -7.92 12.59
N GLU A 308 -4.56 -6.82 11.97
CA GLU A 308 -4.70 -5.47 12.54
C GLU A 308 -6.17 -5.04 12.74
N GLN A 309 -7.07 -5.52 11.87
CA GLN A 309 -8.51 -5.23 11.94
C GLN A 309 -9.30 -6.33 12.66
N TYR A 310 -8.61 -7.38 13.15
CA TYR A 310 -9.26 -8.53 13.77
C TYR A 310 -9.63 -8.22 15.21
N ASP A 311 -10.94 -8.05 15.44
CA ASP A 311 -11.52 -8.01 16.78
C ASP A 311 -11.93 -9.43 17.20
N GLU A 312 -11.17 -10.00 18.13
CA GLU A 312 -11.38 -11.38 18.59
C GLU A 312 -12.74 -11.57 19.28
N GLU A 313 -13.23 -10.55 19.99
CA GLU A 313 -14.53 -10.61 20.67
C GLU A 313 -15.67 -10.55 19.66
N GLU A 314 -15.56 -9.65 18.66
CA GLU A 314 -16.54 -9.55 17.58
C GLU A 314 -16.57 -10.83 16.73
N ALA A 315 -15.41 -11.40 16.42
CA ALA A 315 -15.31 -12.66 15.70
C ALA A 315 -15.95 -13.84 16.47
N LYS A 316 -15.70 -13.96 17.77
CA LYS A 316 -16.34 -14.97 18.64
C LYS A 316 -17.85 -14.78 18.74
N ARG A 317 -18.31 -13.52 18.84
CA ARG A 317 -19.73 -13.17 18.85
C ARG A 317 -20.40 -13.55 17.53
N LEU A 318 -19.78 -13.21 16.40
CA LEU A 318 -20.27 -13.52 15.07
C LEU A 318 -20.34 -15.05 14.86
N GLN A 319 -19.31 -15.80 15.25
CA GLN A 319 -19.30 -17.26 15.16
C GLN A 319 -20.45 -17.88 15.95
N LYS A 320 -20.74 -17.39 17.16
CA LYS A 320 -21.89 -17.83 17.97
C LYS A 320 -23.22 -17.53 17.29
N LYS A 321 -23.38 -16.35 16.69
CA LYS A 321 -24.58 -15.95 15.95
C LYS A 321 -24.82 -16.84 14.71
N ILE A 322 -23.75 -17.10 13.93
CA ILE A 322 -23.82 -17.98 12.76
C ILE A 322 -24.24 -19.40 13.16
N ALA A 323 -23.63 -19.95 14.22
CA ALA A 323 -23.98 -21.27 14.74
C ALA A 323 -25.44 -21.36 15.17
N LYS A 324 -26.02 -20.28 15.74
CA LYS A 324 -27.42 -20.18 16.14
C LYS A 324 -28.37 -19.76 15.02
N ASN A 325 -27.88 -19.58 13.78
CA ASN A 325 -28.66 -19.07 12.66
C ASN A 325 -29.25 -17.65 12.89
N GLN A 326 -28.56 -16.82 13.64
CA GLN A 326 -28.96 -15.46 14.04
C GLN A 326 -28.16 -14.37 13.29
N PHE A 327 -27.49 -14.73 12.18
CA PHE A 327 -26.80 -13.77 11.32
C PHE A 327 -27.82 -12.86 10.64
N ASP A 328 -27.70 -11.54 10.84
CA ASP A 328 -28.63 -10.51 10.39
C ASP A 328 -27.96 -9.44 9.52
N PHE A 329 -28.71 -8.41 9.06
CA PHE A 329 -28.17 -7.33 8.25
C PHE A 329 -27.23 -6.39 9.05
N ASN A 330 -27.34 -6.32 10.38
CA ASN A 330 -26.39 -5.55 11.19
C ASN A 330 -25.03 -6.24 11.20
N ASP A 331 -25.00 -7.57 11.30
CA ASP A 331 -23.77 -8.33 11.21
C ASP A 331 -23.15 -8.22 9.79
N PHE A 332 -24.01 -8.26 8.76
CA PHE A 332 -23.57 -8.15 7.38
C PHE A 332 -22.92 -6.79 7.07
N ILE A 333 -23.52 -5.68 7.54
CA ILE A 333 -22.94 -4.35 7.36
C ILE A 333 -21.66 -4.16 8.16
N SER A 334 -21.58 -4.73 9.38
CA SER A 334 -20.34 -4.72 10.17
C SER A 334 -19.19 -5.41 9.42
N GLN A 335 -19.46 -6.55 8.77
CA GLN A 335 -18.45 -7.24 7.95
C GLN A 335 -18.01 -6.39 6.74
N ILE A 336 -18.94 -5.72 6.05
CA ILE A 336 -18.62 -4.81 4.96
C ILE A 336 -17.72 -3.68 5.46
N GLN A 337 -18.04 -3.09 6.60
CA GLN A 337 -17.25 -2.02 7.19
C GLN A 337 -15.84 -2.48 7.61
N GLN A 338 -15.69 -3.68 8.13
CA GLN A 338 -14.38 -4.28 8.41
C GLN A 338 -13.55 -4.45 7.15
N ILE A 339 -14.15 -4.97 6.06
CA ILE A 339 -13.46 -5.11 4.77
C ILE A 339 -13.03 -3.73 4.24
N LYS A 340 -13.89 -2.71 4.33
CA LYS A 340 -13.56 -1.33 3.91
C LYS A 340 -12.42 -0.71 4.73
N LYS A 341 -12.28 -1.08 6.01
CA LYS A 341 -11.17 -0.64 6.86
C LYS A 341 -9.84 -1.28 6.47
N MET A 342 -9.84 -2.49 5.88
CA MET A 342 -8.62 -3.16 5.40
C MET A 342 -8.00 -2.49 4.18
N GLY A 343 -8.70 -1.58 3.51
CA GLY A 343 -8.22 -0.85 2.32
C GLY A 343 -9.11 -1.00 1.09
N ASN A 344 -8.56 -0.62 -0.07
CA ASN A 344 -9.26 -0.74 -1.34
C ASN A 344 -9.41 -2.22 -1.74
N LEU A 345 -10.63 -2.63 -2.11
CA LEU A 345 -10.91 -4.02 -2.50
C LEU A 345 -10.09 -4.52 -3.69
N LYS A 346 -9.84 -3.67 -4.66
CA LYS A 346 -9.02 -4.00 -5.83
C LYS A 346 -7.58 -4.29 -5.40
N GLU A 347 -7.08 -3.54 -4.45
CA GLU A 347 -5.75 -3.75 -3.88
C GLU A 347 -5.70 -5.06 -3.08
N LEU A 348 -6.66 -5.30 -2.18
CA LEU A 348 -6.76 -6.54 -1.41
C LEU A 348 -6.86 -7.77 -2.32
N ALA A 349 -7.66 -7.69 -3.38
CA ALA A 349 -7.79 -8.76 -4.37
C ALA A 349 -6.49 -9.01 -5.13
N SER A 350 -5.69 -7.96 -5.40
CA SER A 350 -4.39 -8.09 -6.06
C SER A 350 -3.34 -8.79 -5.19
N MET A 351 -3.51 -8.79 -3.87
CA MET A 351 -2.62 -9.49 -2.92
C MET A 351 -2.83 -11.01 -2.94
N ILE A 352 -3.96 -11.49 -3.47
CA ILE A 352 -4.26 -12.92 -3.55
C ILE A 352 -3.74 -13.48 -4.88
N PRO A 353 -2.84 -14.50 -4.87
CA PRO A 353 -2.31 -15.11 -6.07
C PRO A 353 -3.40 -15.61 -7.03
N GLY A 354 -3.35 -15.19 -8.29
CA GLY A 354 -4.30 -15.60 -9.34
C GLY A 354 -5.67 -14.90 -9.32
N VAL A 355 -6.08 -14.29 -8.22
CA VAL A 355 -7.38 -13.59 -8.12
C VAL A 355 -7.32 -12.21 -8.77
N GLY A 356 -6.23 -11.49 -8.63
CA GLY A 356 -6.03 -10.18 -9.27
C GLY A 356 -6.23 -10.23 -10.79
N LYS A 357 -5.80 -11.32 -11.45
CA LYS A 357 -6.01 -11.52 -12.89
C LYS A 357 -7.47 -11.85 -13.24
N ALA A 358 -8.16 -12.62 -12.39
CA ALA A 358 -9.56 -13.00 -12.63
C ALA A 358 -10.55 -11.85 -12.41
N LEU A 359 -10.19 -10.87 -11.58
CA LEU A 359 -11.02 -9.71 -11.26
C LEU A 359 -10.68 -8.47 -12.10
N LYS A 360 -9.73 -8.56 -13.03
CA LYS A 360 -9.27 -7.43 -13.84
C LYS A 360 -10.38 -6.83 -14.72
N ASP A 361 -11.26 -7.69 -15.23
CA ASP A 361 -12.41 -7.31 -16.05
C ASP A 361 -13.69 -7.04 -15.24
N VAL A 362 -13.62 -7.20 -13.91
CA VAL A 362 -14.71 -6.90 -13.00
C VAL A 362 -14.45 -5.52 -12.42
N ASP A 363 -15.25 -4.56 -12.83
CA ASP A 363 -15.23 -3.22 -12.23
C ASP A 363 -15.76 -3.33 -10.79
N ILE A 364 -14.83 -3.57 -9.84
CA ILE A 364 -15.14 -3.55 -8.42
C ILE A 364 -15.13 -2.09 -8.00
N ASP A 365 -16.25 -1.40 -8.30
CA ASP A 365 -16.46 -0.04 -7.87
C ASP A 365 -16.63 0.01 -6.35
N ASP A 366 -15.84 0.84 -5.68
CA ASP A 366 -16.04 1.18 -4.26
C ASP A 366 -17.45 1.73 -3.99
N ASN A 367 -18.13 2.23 -5.05
CA ASN A 367 -19.53 2.65 -5.00
C ASN A 367 -20.52 1.48 -4.88
N ALA A 368 -20.14 0.25 -5.24
CA ALA A 368 -21.01 -0.92 -5.10
C ALA A 368 -21.43 -1.13 -3.62
N PHE A 369 -20.52 -0.84 -2.68
CA PHE A 369 -20.86 -0.90 -1.26
C PHE A 369 -21.74 0.25 -0.81
N LYS A 370 -21.66 1.43 -1.44
CA LYS A 370 -22.53 2.57 -1.08
C LYS A 370 -24.00 2.24 -1.29
N SER A 371 -24.33 1.58 -2.40
CA SER A 371 -25.72 1.14 -2.65
C SER A 371 -26.19 0.12 -1.62
N ILE A 372 -25.33 -0.85 -1.27
CA ILE A 372 -25.64 -1.85 -0.25
C ILE A 372 -25.86 -1.18 1.12
N GLU A 373 -24.97 -0.28 1.51
CA GLU A 373 -25.08 0.47 2.76
C GLU A 373 -26.38 1.31 2.78
N ALA A 374 -26.67 2.04 1.71
CA ALA A 374 -27.87 2.84 1.60
C ALA A 374 -29.16 1.99 1.74
N ILE A 375 -29.20 0.82 1.11
CA ILE A 375 -30.33 -0.12 1.26
C ILE A 375 -30.46 -0.57 2.71
N ILE A 376 -29.39 -1.01 3.35
CA ILE A 376 -29.44 -1.52 4.74
C ILE A 376 -29.79 -0.41 5.72
N TYR A 377 -29.23 0.79 5.56
CA TYR A 377 -29.56 1.94 6.42
C TYR A 377 -30.99 2.44 6.24
N SER A 378 -31.62 2.19 5.08
CA SER A 378 -33.03 2.48 4.83
C SER A 378 -34.00 1.46 5.45
N MET A 379 -33.47 0.34 5.97
CA MET A 379 -34.25 -0.61 6.75
C MET A 379 -34.44 -0.14 8.20
N THR A 380 -35.59 -0.45 8.80
CA THR A 380 -35.78 -0.25 10.24
C THR A 380 -34.91 -1.21 11.06
N PRO A 381 -34.65 -0.95 12.36
CA PRO A 381 -33.91 -1.88 13.22
C PRO A 381 -34.48 -3.30 13.21
N ASP A 382 -35.82 -3.43 13.24
CA ASP A 382 -36.49 -4.75 13.20
C ASP A 382 -36.29 -5.46 11.87
N GLU A 383 -36.32 -4.73 10.75
CA GLU A 383 -36.09 -5.30 9.42
C GLU A 383 -34.64 -5.75 9.23
N ARG A 384 -33.67 -5.03 9.84
CA ARG A 384 -32.28 -5.45 9.84
C ARG A 384 -32.03 -6.70 10.68
N SER A 385 -32.68 -6.77 11.84
CA SER A 385 -32.54 -7.90 12.76
C SER A 385 -33.34 -9.14 12.32
N ASN A 386 -34.46 -8.94 11.62
CA ASN A 386 -35.31 -10.02 11.12
C ASN A 386 -35.61 -9.89 9.62
N PRO A 387 -34.72 -10.37 8.75
CA PRO A 387 -34.93 -10.27 7.30
C PRO A 387 -36.21 -10.94 6.77
N ALA A 388 -36.77 -11.87 7.53
CA ALA A 388 -37.99 -12.61 7.11
C ALA A 388 -39.25 -11.74 7.01
N ILE A 389 -39.27 -10.56 7.66
CA ILE A 389 -40.41 -9.63 7.60
C ILE A 389 -40.42 -8.75 6.35
N LEU A 390 -39.40 -8.81 5.49
CA LEU A 390 -39.23 -7.98 4.29
C LEU A 390 -40.21 -8.42 3.18
N ASN A 391 -41.44 -7.96 3.25
CA ASN A 391 -42.47 -8.13 2.22
C ASN A 391 -42.35 -7.10 1.06
N GLY A 392 -43.17 -7.23 0.04
CA GLY A 392 -43.11 -6.39 -1.15
C GLY A 392 -43.25 -4.88 -0.86
N SER A 393 -44.16 -4.45 0.00
CA SER A 393 -44.36 -3.03 0.34
C SER A 393 -43.13 -2.47 1.12
N ARG A 394 -42.57 -3.23 2.02
CA ARG A 394 -41.32 -2.85 2.74
C ARG A 394 -40.15 -2.69 1.78
N ARG A 395 -39.98 -3.62 0.84
CA ARG A 395 -38.93 -3.53 -0.18
C ARG A 395 -39.08 -2.30 -1.08
N GLN A 396 -40.32 -1.93 -1.47
CA GLN A 396 -40.58 -0.69 -2.20
C GLN A 396 -40.21 0.55 -1.40
N ARG A 397 -40.58 0.60 -0.12
CA ARG A 397 -40.20 1.71 0.78
C ARG A 397 -38.68 1.83 0.94
N ILE A 398 -37.99 0.70 1.14
CA ILE A 398 -36.54 0.67 1.25
C ILE A 398 -35.89 1.14 -0.05
N ALA A 399 -36.34 0.68 -1.21
CA ALA A 399 -35.84 1.13 -2.51
C ALA A 399 -35.99 2.65 -2.69
N LYS A 400 -37.15 3.20 -2.35
CA LYS A 400 -37.39 4.67 -2.40
C LYS A 400 -36.49 5.42 -1.41
N GLY A 401 -36.31 4.90 -0.19
CA GLY A 401 -35.49 5.56 0.85
C GLY A 401 -34.00 5.52 0.57
N SER A 402 -33.52 4.47 -0.08
CA SER A 402 -32.09 4.31 -0.45
C SER A 402 -31.71 4.95 -1.80
N GLY A 403 -32.70 5.46 -2.57
CA GLY A 403 -32.45 5.94 -3.92
C GLY A 403 -32.05 4.85 -4.91
N THR A 404 -32.40 3.57 -4.61
CA THR A 404 -32.10 2.41 -5.45
C THR A 404 -33.35 1.81 -6.07
N SER A 405 -33.19 0.83 -6.96
CA SER A 405 -34.31 0.11 -7.55
C SER A 405 -34.78 -1.05 -6.65
N ILE A 406 -36.05 -1.46 -6.80
CA ILE A 406 -36.57 -2.66 -6.11
C ILE A 406 -35.81 -3.93 -6.52
N GLN A 407 -35.27 -3.95 -7.74
CA GLN A 407 -34.46 -5.05 -8.25
C GLN A 407 -33.14 -5.17 -7.48
N GLU A 408 -32.47 -4.05 -7.17
CA GLU A 408 -31.24 -4.03 -6.35
C GLU A 408 -31.52 -4.46 -4.91
N VAL A 409 -32.63 -4.03 -4.32
CA VAL A 409 -33.06 -4.51 -2.99
C VAL A 409 -33.29 -6.02 -3.00
N ASN A 410 -33.98 -6.56 -4.01
CA ASN A 410 -34.20 -8.00 -4.15
C ASN A 410 -32.90 -8.78 -4.37
N LYS A 411 -31.99 -8.24 -5.16
CA LYS A 411 -30.65 -8.81 -5.42
C LYS A 411 -29.87 -8.89 -4.12
N LEU A 412 -29.85 -7.83 -3.31
CA LEU A 412 -29.17 -7.80 -2.02
C LEU A 412 -29.74 -8.85 -1.06
N ILE A 413 -31.07 -8.95 -0.92
CA ILE A 413 -31.71 -9.93 -0.06
C ILE A 413 -31.32 -11.36 -0.48
N LYS A 414 -31.31 -11.64 -1.79
CA LYS A 414 -30.90 -12.95 -2.33
C LYS A 414 -29.44 -13.25 -2.01
N GLN A 415 -28.54 -12.29 -2.23
CA GLN A 415 -27.12 -12.44 -1.92
C GLN A 415 -26.87 -12.66 -0.41
N PHE A 416 -27.60 -11.94 0.42
CA PHE A 416 -27.57 -12.12 1.87
C PHE A 416 -27.99 -13.56 2.29
N ASP A 417 -29.09 -14.08 1.72
CA ASP A 417 -29.55 -15.43 2.00
C ASP A 417 -28.56 -16.51 1.52
N GLU A 418 -27.92 -16.30 0.36
CA GLU A 418 -26.88 -17.19 -0.15
C GLU A 418 -25.63 -17.16 0.76
N THR A 419 -25.20 -15.98 1.21
CA THR A 419 -24.08 -15.82 2.16
C THR A 419 -24.39 -16.52 3.48
N ARG A 420 -25.60 -16.35 4.01
CA ARG A 420 -26.03 -17.01 5.24
C ARG A 420 -26.02 -18.53 5.12
N LYS A 421 -26.45 -19.08 3.97
CA LYS A 421 -26.39 -20.52 3.69
C LYS A 421 -24.95 -21.03 3.62
N MET A 422 -24.07 -20.32 2.93
CA MET A 422 -22.65 -20.68 2.82
C MET A 422 -21.96 -20.69 4.18
N MET A 423 -22.18 -19.67 5.01
CA MET A 423 -21.60 -19.59 6.36
C MET A 423 -22.07 -20.75 7.25
N ARG A 424 -23.34 -21.17 7.13
CA ARG A 424 -23.84 -22.37 7.86
C ARG A 424 -23.15 -23.64 7.40
N MET A 425 -22.91 -23.81 6.10
CA MET A 425 -22.22 -25.02 5.61
C MET A 425 -20.77 -25.07 6.13
N LEU A 426 -20.07 -23.94 6.19
CA LEU A 426 -18.70 -23.86 6.72
C LEU A 426 -18.64 -24.20 8.23
N THR A 427 -19.58 -23.71 9.01
CA THR A 427 -19.63 -24.02 10.46
C THR A 427 -20.04 -25.47 10.75
N SER A 428 -20.91 -26.05 9.93
CA SER A 428 -21.29 -27.47 10.06
C SER A 428 -20.18 -28.42 9.60
N ALA A 429 -19.38 -28.07 8.63
CA ALA A 429 -18.20 -28.83 8.19
C ALA A 429 -17.09 -28.92 9.27
N LYS A 430 -16.91 -27.89 10.08
CA LYS A 430 -15.98 -27.93 11.24
C LYS A 430 -16.44 -28.83 12.38
N SER A 431 -17.72 -29.17 12.45
CA SER A 431 -18.27 -30.07 13.46
C SER A 431 -18.26 -31.57 13.07
N GLY A 432 -17.53 -31.95 12.05
CA GLY A 432 -17.23 -33.36 11.73
C GLY A 432 -18.40 -34.19 11.14
N LYS A 433 -19.46 -33.56 10.62
CA LYS A 433 -20.66 -34.26 10.14
C LYS A 433 -21.05 -34.07 8.67
N MET A 434 -20.14 -33.62 7.77
CA MET A 434 -20.51 -33.59 6.35
C MET A 434 -19.34 -33.91 5.41
N LYS A 435 -19.57 -34.93 4.55
CA LYS A 435 -18.75 -35.21 3.36
C LYS A 435 -18.98 -34.06 2.35
N LEU A 436 -17.91 -33.41 1.89
CA LEU A 436 -17.98 -32.43 0.82
C LEU A 436 -18.55 -33.06 -0.47
N PRO A 437 -19.55 -32.47 -1.12
CA PRO A 437 -19.94 -32.88 -2.45
C PRO A 437 -18.81 -32.56 -3.45
N SER A 438 -18.36 -33.56 -4.20
CA SER A 438 -17.40 -33.41 -5.26
C SER A 438 -17.99 -32.50 -6.36
N MET A 439 -17.53 -31.26 -6.46
CA MET A 439 -17.81 -30.40 -7.62
C MET A 439 -17.06 -30.97 -8.83
N LYS A 440 -17.75 -31.68 -9.70
CA LYS A 440 -17.27 -31.95 -11.05
C LYS A 440 -17.45 -30.67 -11.89
N PRO A 441 -16.42 -30.13 -12.54
CA PRO A 441 -16.59 -29.02 -13.46
C PRO A 441 -17.31 -29.52 -14.73
N SER A 442 -18.55 -29.10 -14.94
CA SER A 442 -19.24 -29.32 -16.21
C SER A 442 -18.82 -28.22 -17.20
N PHE A 443 -17.75 -28.43 -17.94
CA PHE A 443 -17.58 -27.77 -19.23
C PHE A 443 -18.54 -28.41 -20.23
N ARG A 444 -19.56 -27.69 -20.64
CA ARG A 444 -20.27 -27.93 -21.90
C ARG A 444 -19.76 -26.94 -22.95
N ARG A 445 -19.50 -27.52 -24.12
CA ARG A 445 -19.02 -26.93 -25.39
C ARG A 445 -19.87 -25.74 -25.86
#